data_74b1f9df8986fc1dfb3e05c5fe0e71e2
#
_entry.id   74b1f9df8986fc1dfb3e05c5fe0e71e2
#
_cell.length_a   1.000
_cell.length_b   1.000
_cell.length_c   1.000
_cell.angle_alpha   90.00
_cell.angle_beta   90.00
_cell.angle_gamma   90.00
#
_symmetry.space_group_name_H-M   'P 1'
#
loop_
_entity.id
_entity.type
_entity.pdbx_description
1 polymer ?
#
loop_
_entity_poly.entity_id
_entity_poly.type
_entity_poly.pdbx_seq_one_letter_code
_entity_poly.pdbx_strand_id
1 'polypeptide(L)'
;AFAAPSANLSGKPSPTNAQDTLVDMDGRLPLILDGGESAVGVESTVVAVTGEHPMLLRPGYVTKEQMEEVLGEEVLVSPAILEKLKDGEVARSPGMKYKHYAPKAQVTILRGDFAKYKAYVEQHAAPGVWALCFDGEGAQLPVPFIEYGKNHDGVTQAHHLFTALRDLDKHGAEIVYARCPEQDGVSMAVYNRLIRAAAFRVVEL
;
A
#
# COMPACT_ATOMS: atom_id res chain seq x y z
N ALA A 1 -3.59 -24.43 17.39
CA ALA A 1 -2.93 -23.62 16.35
C ALA A 1 -3.99 -22.94 15.50
N PHE A 2 -3.75 -21.69 15.16
CA PHE A 2 -4.64 -20.89 14.32
C PHE A 2 -3.88 -20.51 13.05
N ALA A 3 -4.48 -20.71 11.88
CA ALA A 3 -3.91 -20.29 10.61
C ALA A 3 -5.02 -19.60 9.80
N ALA A 4 -4.79 -18.36 9.40
CA ALA A 4 -5.75 -17.58 8.65
C ALA A 4 -5.05 -16.76 7.56
N PRO A 5 -5.53 -16.80 6.30
CA PRO A 5 -5.12 -15.86 5.26
C PRO A 5 -5.86 -14.53 5.40
N SER A 6 -5.46 -13.53 4.60
CA SER A 6 -6.28 -12.34 4.39
C SER A 6 -7.59 -12.70 3.68
N ALA A 7 -8.72 -12.13 4.13
CA ALA A 7 -10.05 -12.44 3.63
C ALA A 7 -10.41 -11.60 2.40
N ASN A 8 -9.61 -11.69 1.32
CA ASN A 8 -9.82 -10.99 0.06
C ASN A 8 -9.72 -11.90 -1.16
N LEU A 9 -10.25 -11.46 -2.27
CA LEU A 9 -9.98 -12.06 -3.57
C LEU A 9 -8.52 -11.80 -3.98
N SER A 10 -7.86 -12.80 -4.57
CA SER A 10 -6.45 -12.70 -4.96
C SER A 10 -6.18 -11.47 -5.84
N GLY A 11 -5.15 -10.72 -5.51
CA GLY A 11 -4.73 -9.50 -6.22
C GLY A 11 -5.39 -8.21 -5.76
N LYS A 12 -6.53 -8.27 -5.06
CA LYS A 12 -7.18 -7.09 -4.48
C LYS A 12 -6.48 -6.59 -3.21
N PRO A 13 -6.68 -5.31 -2.82
CA PRO A 13 -6.25 -4.81 -1.51
C PRO A 13 -6.84 -5.67 -0.37
N SER A 14 -6.05 -5.93 0.67
CA SER A 14 -6.55 -6.65 1.84
C SER A 14 -7.67 -5.85 2.51
N PRO A 15 -8.77 -6.50 2.98
CA PRO A 15 -9.83 -5.80 3.70
C PRO A 15 -9.33 -5.42 5.10
N THR A 16 -9.70 -4.25 5.55
CA THR A 16 -9.35 -3.73 6.89
C THR A 16 -10.59 -3.58 7.79
N ASN A 17 -11.76 -3.93 7.27
CA ASN A 17 -13.03 -3.91 7.97
C ASN A 17 -13.97 -5.03 7.47
N ALA A 18 -15.05 -5.29 8.21
CA ALA A 18 -15.99 -6.35 7.89
C ALA A 18 -16.76 -6.09 6.57
N GLN A 19 -17.04 -4.83 6.25
CA GLN A 19 -17.78 -4.47 5.03
C GLN A 19 -16.99 -4.82 3.77
N ASP A 20 -15.70 -4.51 3.74
CA ASP A 20 -14.81 -4.86 2.61
C ASP A 20 -14.59 -6.37 2.52
N THR A 21 -14.55 -7.07 3.67
CA THR A 21 -14.55 -8.53 3.73
C THR A 21 -15.81 -9.12 3.13
N LEU A 22 -16.97 -8.56 3.47
CA LEU A 22 -18.26 -9.00 2.93
C LEU A 22 -18.30 -8.86 1.40
N VAL A 23 -17.85 -7.73 0.85
CA VAL A 23 -17.78 -7.52 -0.61
C VAL A 23 -16.99 -8.60 -1.34
N ASP A 24 -15.89 -9.08 -0.75
CA ASP A 24 -15.05 -10.09 -1.39
C ASP A 24 -15.51 -11.54 -1.10
N MET A 25 -16.18 -11.78 0.04
CA MET A 25 -16.49 -13.12 0.55
C MET A 25 -17.97 -13.47 0.53
N ASP A 26 -18.84 -12.56 0.08
CA ASP A 26 -20.27 -12.86 -0.05
C ASP A 26 -20.53 -14.12 -0.89
N GLY A 27 -21.40 -14.98 -0.40
CA GLY A 27 -21.69 -16.28 -1.01
C GLY A 27 -20.55 -17.31 -0.93
N ARG A 28 -19.39 -17.00 -0.32
CA ARG A 28 -18.23 -17.88 -0.16
C ARG A 28 -18.03 -18.36 1.26
N LEU A 29 -18.36 -17.55 2.24
CA LEU A 29 -18.29 -17.85 3.66
C LEU A 29 -19.68 -17.79 4.28
N PRO A 30 -20.02 -18.73 5.17
CA PRO A 30 -21.33 -18.75 5.81
C PRO A 30 -21.47 -17.71 6.94
N LEU A 31 -20.36 -17.20 7.45
CA LEU A 31 -20.32 -16.27 8.58
C LEU A 31 -19.08 -15.38 8.52
N ILE A 32 -19.27 -14.12 8.84
CA ILE A 32 -18.20 -13.12 9.08
C ILE A 32 -18.42 -12.56 10.47
N LEU A 33 -17.37 -12.59 11.31
CA LEU A 33 -17.38 -11.97 12.63
C LEU A 33 -16.73 -10.58 12.49
N ASP A 34 -17.50 -9.54 12.79
CA ASP A 34 -17.01 -8.17 12.78
C ASP A 34 -16.32 -7.85 14.12
N GLY A 35 -15.00 -7.68 14.09
CA GLY A 35 -14.17 -7.25 15.21
C GLY A 35 -13.80 -5.76 15.18
N GLY A 36 -14.41 -4.97 14.27
CA GLY A 36 -14.06 -3.59 14.02
C GLY A 36 -12.95 -3.42 12.97
N GLU A 37 -12.46 -2.20 12.82
CA GLU A 37 -11.39 -1.87 11.88
C GLU A 37 -10.03 -2.39 12.34
N SER A 38 -9.19 -2.77 11.37
CA SER A 38 -7.79 -3.17 11.64
C SER A 38 -6.98 -1.98 12.13
N ALA A 39 -6.35 -2.10 13.30
CA ALA A 39 -5.60 -1.01 13.92
C ALA A 39 -4.41 -0.50 13.06
N VAL A 40 -3.78 -1.37 12.28
CA VAL A 40 -2.59 -1.03 11.46
C VAL A 40 -2.95 -0.79 10.00
N GLY A 41 -3.82 -1.59 9.41
CA GLY A 41 -4.29 -1.46 8.02
C GLY A 41 -3.39 -2.08 6.95
N VAL A 42 -2.16 -2.47 7.25
CA VAL A 42 -1.27 -3.22 6.35
C VAL A 42 -0.84 -4.55 6.97
N GLU A 43 -0.40 -5.49 6.13
CA GLU A 43 0.03 -6.80 6.60
C GLU A 43 1.31 -6.73 7.43
N SER A 44 1.54 -7.77 8.26
CA SER A 44 2.68 -7.91 9.15
C SER A 44 4.03 -7.85 8.43
N THR A 45 5.05 -7.43 9.17
CA THR A 45 6.45 -7.53 8.78
C THR A 45 6.85 -9.00 8.61
N VAL A 46 7.64 -9.30 7.56
CA VAL A 46 8.19 -10.64 7.32
C VAL A 46 9.70 -10.55 7.25
N VAL A 47 10.37 -11.36 8.07
CA VAL A 47 11.83 -11.39 8.18
C VAL A 47 12.33 -12.82 7.97
N ALA A 48 13.38 -12.99 7.18
CA ALA A 48 14.14 -14.23 7.10
C ALA A 48 15.26 -14.20 8.15
N VAL A 49 15.34 -15.26 8.94
CA VAL A 49 16.37 -15.42 10.01
C VAL A 49 17.27 -16.63 9.75
N THR A 50 17.32 -17.09 8.51
CA THR A 50 18.09 -18.29 8.11
C THR A 50 19.47 -17.96 7.55
N GLY A 51 19.81 -16.69 7.34
CA GLY A 51 21.11 -16.20 6.86
C GLY A 51 22.04 -15.80 8.01
N GLU A 52 23.19 -15.24 7.65
CA GLU A 52 24.15 -14.67 8.60
C GLU A 52 23.57 -13.43 9.32
N HIS A 53 22.79 -12.64 8.60
CA HIS A 53 22.05 -11.49 9.12
C HIS A 53 20.56 -11.64 8.86
N PRO A 54 19.68 -11.11 9.75
CA PRO A 54 18.26 -11.01 9.49
C PRO A 54 18.01 -10.20 8.22
N MET A 55 17.05 -10.64 7.39
CA MET A 55 16.70 -9.94 6.16
C MET A 55 15.20 -9.62 6.12
N LEU A 56 14.87 -8.34 6.04
CA LEU A 56 13.51 -7.87 5.83
C LEU A 56 13.04 -8.27 4.44
N LEU A 57 11.98 -9.10 4.36
CA LEU A 57 11.37 -9.56 3.12
C LEU A 57 10.10 -8.78 2.76
N ARG A 58 9.37 -8.31 3.76
CA ARG A 58 8.18 -7.46 3.61
C ARG A 58 8.09 -6.48 4.76
N PRO A 59 8.11 -5.16 4.51
CA PRO A 59 7.92 -4.18 5.57
C PRO A 59 6.46 -4.18 6.06
N GLY A 60 6.28 -3.89 7.35
CA GLY A 60 5.00 -3.79 8.04
C GLY A 60 5.10 -2.79 9.19
N TYR A 61 4.23 -2.91 10.20
CA TYR A 61 4.21 -1.99 11.33
C TYR A 61 5.45 -2.08 12.22
N VAL A 62 5.99 -3.28 12.43
CA VAL A 62 7.30 -3.43 13.07
C VAL A 62 8.36 -3.07 12.04
N THR A 63 9.12 -2.00 12.32
CA THR A 63 10.06 -1.42 11.36
C THR A 63 11.45 -2.06 11.45
N LYS A 64 12.28 -1.82 10.43
CA LYS A 64 13.69 -2.23 10.40
C LYS A 64 14.44 -1.69 11.62
N GLU A 65 14.27 -0.39 11.88
CA GLU A 65 14.96 0.33 12.95
C GLU A 65 14.60 -0.25 14.35
N GLN A 66 13.34 -0.58 14.58
CA GLN A 66 12.89 -1.24 15.82
C GLN A 66 13.50 -2.63 15.99
N MET A 67 13.65 -3.39 14.90
CA MET A 67 14.29 -4.70 14.96
C MET A 67 15.78 -4.57 15.26
N GLU A 68 16.48 -3.64 14.60
CA GLU A 68 17.91 -3.37 14.83
C GLU A 68 18.19 -2.92 16.27
N GLU A 69 17.33 -2.08 16.84
CA GLU A 69 17.43 -1.66 18.25
C GLU A 69 17.38 -2.85 19.21
N VAL A 70 16.50 -3.81 18.96
CA VAL A 70 16.36 -5.00 19.83
C VAL A 70 17.45 -6.03 19.59
N LEU A 71 17.84 -6.24 18.32
CA LEU A 71 18.81 -7.28 17.93
C LEU A 71 20.27 -6.84 18.19
N GLY A 72 20.55 -5.54 18.16
CA GLY A 72 21.91 -5.00 18.25
C GLY A 72 22.75 -5.25 17.00
N GLU A 73 22.13 -5.60 15.87
CA GLU A 73 22.76 -5.85 14.58
C GLU A 73 21.95 -5.29 13.42
N GLU A 74 22.59 -5.15 12.26
CA GLU A 74 21.95 -4.67 11.04
C GLU A 74 20.92 -5.68 10.50
N VAL A 75 19.73 -5.18 10.12
CA VAL A 75 18.72 -5.94 9.39
C VAL A 75 18.81 -5.57 7.91
N LEU A 76 19.21 -6.50 7.07
CA LEU A 76 19.31 -6.30 5.64
C LEU A 76 17.93 -6.10 5.01
N VAL A 77 17.84 -5.29 3.96
CA VAL A 77 16.60 -5.06 3.22
C VAL A 77 16.67 -5.82 1.90
N SER A 78 15.69 -6.71 1.65
CA SER A 78 15.61 -7.41 0.37
C SER A 78 15.37 -6.40 -0.78
N PRO A 79 16.17 -6.42 -1.86
CA PRO A 79 15.94 -5.55 -3.03
C PRO A 79 14.53 -5.67 -3.59
N ALA A 80 13.92 -6.84 -3.50
CA ALA A 80 12.55 -7.09 -3.94
C ALA A 80 11.48 -6.28 -3.21
N ILE A 81 11.81 -5.56 -2.14
CA ILE A 81 10.87 -4.64 -1.45
C ILE A 81 10.60 -3.40 -2.30
N LEU A 82 11.64 -2.84 -2.91
CA LEU A 82 11.57 -1.57 -3.65
C LEU A 82 11.63 -1.78 -5.17
N GLU A 83 12.16 -2.90 -5.61
CA GLU A 83 12.39 -3.21 -7.02
C GLU A 83 11.44 -4.30 -7.53
N LYS A 84 11.26 -4.29 -8.83
CA LYS A 84 10.54 -5.35 -9.53
C LYS A 84 11.38 -6.63 -9.51
N LEU A 85 10.79 -7.75 -9.10
CA LEU A 85 11.44 -9.06 -9.22
C LEU A 85 11.84 -9.32 -10.69
N LYS A 86 13.02 -9.87 -10.90
CA LYS A 86 13.48 -10.30 -12.23
C LYS A 86 12.74 -11.56 -12.67
N ASP A 87 12.68 -11.77 -13.97
CA ASP A 87 12.05 -12.98 -14.51
C ASP A 87 12.78 -14.24 -13.99
N GLY A 88 12.01 -15.16 -13.40
CA GLY A 88 12.54 -16.38 -12.78
C GLY A 88 12.84 -16.28 -11.28
N GLU A 89 12.80 -15.10 -10.67
CA GLU A 89 12.98 -14.98 -9.23
C GLU A 89 11.73 -15.46 -8.47
N VAL A 90 11.94 -16.23 -7.41
CA VAL A 90 10.88 -16.75 -6.54
C VAL A 90 10.54 -15.71 -5.47
N ALA A 91 9.27 -15.34 -5.37
CA ALA A 91 8.79 -14.49 -4.30
C ALA A 91 8.97 -15.16 -2.94
N ARG A 92 9.79 -14.59 -2.06
CA ARG A 92 10.11 -15.12 -0.73
C ARG A 92 9.09 -14.75 0.35
N SER A 93 8.13 -13.87 0.05
CA SER A 93 7.02 -13.56 0.94
C SER A 93 5.73 -13.31 0.16
N PRO A 94 4.54 -13.48 0.78
CA PRO A 94 3.27 -13.09 0.16
C PRO A 94 3.27 -11.61 -0.23
N GLY A 95 2.61 -11.29 -1.36
CA GLY A 95 2.52 -9.90 -1.85
C GLY A 95 3.73 -9.40 -2.64
N MET A 96 4.76 -10.22 -2.89
CA MET A 96 5.94 -9.83 -3.68
C MET A 96 5.77 -9.98 -5.19
N LYS A 97 4.67 -10.57 -5.67
CA LYS A 97 4.39 -10.69 -7.11
C LYS A 97 4.02 -9.34 -7.72
N TYR A 98 4.25 -9.21 -9.03
CA TYR A 98 3.83 -8.03 -9.81
C TYR A 98 2.33 -7.79 -9.66
N LYS A 99 1.94 -6.53 -9.64
CA LYS A 99 0.55 -6.09 -9.54
C LYS A 99 -0.21 -6.87 -8.44
N HIS A 100 0.00 -6.46 -7.23
CA HIS A 100 -0.71 -6.90 -6.03
C HIS A 100 -1.35 -5.68 -5.38
N TYR A 101 -2.45 -5.84 -4.64
CA TYR A 101 -3.19 -4.74 -4.01
C TYR A 101 -3.76 -3.72 -5.00
N ALA A 102 -3.82 -4.04 -6.29
CA ALA A 102 -4.16 -3.08 -7.32
C ALA A 102 -5.68 -2.88 -7.42
N PRO A 103 -6.15 -1.62 -7.42
CA PRO A 103 -7.48 -1.29 -7.89
C PRO A 103 -7.59 -1.57 -9.40
N LYS A 104 -8.79 -1.46 -9.94
CA LYS A 104 -9.02 -1.53 -11.40
C LYS A 104 -8.36 -0.35 -12.11
N ALA A 105 -8.36 0.81 -11.45
CA ALA A 105 -7.73 2.02 -11.94
C ALA A 105 -6.24 1.83 -12.22
N GLN A 106 -5.74 2.57 -13.21
CA GLN A 106 -4.30 2.67 -13.43
C GLN A 106 -3.69 3.67 -12.45
N VAL A 107 -2.97 3.19 -11.43
CA VAL A 107 -2.26 4.03 -10.47
C VAL A 107 -0.89 4.42 -10.99
N THR A 108 -0.50 5.69 -10.81
CA THR A 108 0.86 6.22 -11.04
C THR A 108 1.28 7.02 -9.82
N ILE A 109 2.43 6.68 -9.24
CA ILE A 109 3.00 7.42 -8.12
C ILE A 109 3.75 8.63 -8.67
N LEU A 110 3.48 9.80 -8.12
CA LEU A 110 4.17 11.04 -8.44
C LEU A 110 5.09 11.40 -7.27
N ARG A 111 6.41 11.41 -7.52
CA ARG A 111 7.41 11.74 -6.52
C ARG A 111 7.84 13.18 -6.68
N GLY A 112 7.61 14.00 -5.68
CA GLY A 112 7.91 15.42 -5.64
C GLY A 112 7.15 16.12 -4.51
N ASP A 113 7.35 17.41 -4.37
CA ASP A 113 6.58 18.23 -3.45
C ASP A 113 5.12 18.41 -3.90
N PHE A 114 4.29 18.96 -3.01
CA PHE A 114 2.87 19.13 -3.31
C PHE A 114 2.61 20.11 -4.46
N ALA A 115 3.41 21.14 -4.61
CA ALA A 115 3.22 22.12 -5.68
C ALA A 115 3.40 21.48 -7.06
N LYS A 116 4.44 20.67 -7.22
CA LYS A 116 4.69 19.90 -8.45
C LYS A 116 3.64 18.83 -8.70
N TYR A 117 3.24 18.11 -7.64
CA TYR A 117 2.16 17.13 -7.72
C TYR A 117 0.85 17.77 -8.22
N LYS A 118 0.46 18.90 -7.60
CA LYS A 118 -0.73 19.67 -7.99
C LYS A 118 -0.66 20.10 -9.45
N ALA A 119 0.46 20.71 -9.86
CA ALA A 119 0.66 21.14 -11.24
C ALA A 119 0.55 19.98 -12.25
N TYR A 120 1.10 18.81 -11.91
CA TYR A 120 0.99 17.63 -12.75
C TYR A 120 -0.46 17.16 -12.87
N VAL A 121 -1.20 17.07 -11.75
CA VAL A 121 -2.61 16.68 -11.73
C VAL A 121 -3.46 17.68 -12.53
N GLU A 122 -3.20 19.00 -12.41
CA GLU A 122 -3.87 20.05 -13.17
C GLU A 122 -3.68 19.86 -14.69
N GLN A 123 -2.46 19.55 -15.13
CA GLN A 123 -2.14 19.33 -16.54
C GLN A 123 -2.81 18.06 -17.13
N HIS A 124 -3.09 17.08 -16.28
CA HIS A 124 -3.64 15.79 -16.68
C HIS A 124 -5.09 15.58 -16.24
N ALA A 125 -5.76 16.63 -15.80
CA ALA A 125 -7.14 16.57 -15.36
C ALA A 125 -8.07 16.21 -16.53
N ALA A 126 -8.84 15.13 -16.37
CA ALA A 126 -9.79 14.63 -17.34
C ALA A 126 -10.89 13.81 -16.63
N PRO A 127 -12.02 13.53 -17.27
CA PRO A 127 -12.99 12.57 -16.76
C PRO A 127 -12.34 11.23 -16.42
N GLY A 128 -12.68 10.62 -15.29
CA GLY A 128 -12.10 9.35 -14.82
C GLY A 128 -10.74 9.49 -14.11
N VAL A 129 -10.12 10.67 -14.10
CA VAL A 129 -8.88 10.94 -13.36
C VAL A 129 -9.20 11.27 -11.90
N TRP A 130 -8.49 10.65 -10.98
CA TRP A 130 -8.59 10.83 -9.54
C TRP A 130 -7.23 11.10 -8.92
N ALA A 131 -7.23 11.79 -7.78
CA ALA A 131 -6.05 11.98 -6.94
C ALA A 131 -6.11 11.07 -5.71
N LEU A 132 -5.00 10.45 -5.36
CA LEU A 132 -4.77 9.79 -4.09
C LEU A 132 -3.71 10.61 -3.35
N CYS A 133 -4.11 11.37 -2.33
CA CYS A 133 -3.28 12.42 -1.74
C CYS A 133 -3.25 12.36 -0.22
N PHE A 134 -2.46 13.23 0.40
CA PHE A 134 -2.43 13.34 1.85
C PHE A 134 -3.55 14.26 2.37
N ASP A 135 -3.87 14.10 3.66
CA ASP A 135 -4.92 14.84 4.33
C ASP A 135 -4.76 16.36 4.16
N GLY A 136 -5.82 17.02 3.72
CA GLY A 136 -5.86 18.47 3.50
C GLY A 136 -5.31 18.95 2.15
N GLU A 137 -4.77 18.05 1.32
CA GLU A 137 -4.31 18.39 -0.04
C GLU A 137 -5.46 18.36 -1.06
N GLY A 138 -6.42 17.44 -0.88
CA GLY A 138 -7.43 17.10 -1.87
C GLY A 138 -8.31 18.28 -2.30
N ALA A 139 -8.73 19.13 -1.36
CA ALA A 139 -9.56 20.30 -1.65
C ALA A 139 -8.90 21.34 -2.59
N GLN A 140 -7.60 21.25 -2.82
CA GLN A 140 -6.83 22.13 -3.68
C GLN A 140 -6.64 21.58 -5.11
N LEU A 141 -7.17 20.39 -5.40
CA LEU A 141 -7.00 19.70 -6.68
C LEU A 141 -8.24 19.85 -7.56
N PRO A 142 -8.09 19.91 -8.89
CA PRO A 142 -9.21 20.09 -9.83
C PRO A 142 -9.94 18.79 -10.20
N VAL A 143 -9.55 17.67 -9.59
CA VAL A 143 -10.11 16.33 -9.84
C VAL A 143 -10.69 15.74 -8.56
N PRO A 144 -11.60 14.76 -8.63
CA PRO A 144 -12.02 14.00 -7.46
C PRO A 144 -10.81 13.36 -6.76
N PHE A 145 -10.88 13.23 -5.45
CA PHE A 145 -9.76 12.76 -4.64
C PHE A 145 -10.19 11.81 -3.52
N ILE A 146 -9.22 11.03 -3.06
CA ILE A 146 -9.28 10.28 -1.81
C ILE A 146 -8.02 10.61 -1.02
N GLU A 147 -8.19 10.96 0.24
CA GLU A 147 -7.09 11.17 1.18
C GLU A 147 -6.77 9.85 1.89
N TYR A 148 -5.48 9.55 2.08
CA TYR A 148 -5.05 8.28 2.67
C TYR A 148 -4.12 8.44 3.88
N GLY A 149 -4.26 9.55 4.58
CA GLY A 149 -3.53 9.85 5.82
C GLY A 149 -2.64 11.07 5.71
N LYS A 150 -2.08 11.47 6.84
CA LYS A 150 -1.29 12.70 6.96
C LYS A 150 0.07 12.57 6.26
N ASN A 151 0.53 13.66 5.66
CA ASN A 151 1.91 13.74 5.18
C ASN A 151 2.90 13.52 6.34
N HIS A 152 4.00 12.80 6.10
CA HIS A 152 5.01 12.40 7.10
C HIS A 152 4.48 11.55 8.27
N ASP A 153 3.32 10.92 8.12
CA ASP A 153 2.75 10.03 9.13
C ASP A 153 2.41 8.66 8.50
N GLY A 154 3.43 7.78 8.46
CA GLY A 154 3.29 6.44 7.91
C GLY A 154 2.25 5.58 8.64
N VAL A 155 1.93 5.86 9.91
CA VAL A 155 0.94 5.11 10.68
C VAL A 155 -0.46 5.42 10.17
N THR A 156 -0.82 6.70 10.03
CA THR A 156 -2.14 7.08 9.48
C THR A 156 -2.27 6.65 8.02
N GLN A 157 -1.20 6.76 7.22
CA GLN A 157 -1.18 6.30 5.84
C GLN A 157 -1.39 4.79 5.74
N ALA A 158 -0.71 3.98 6.57
CA ALA A 158 -0.86 2.54 6.60
C ALA A 158 -2.29 2.12 6.96
N HIS A 159 -2.91 2.84 7.92
CA HIS A 159 -4.28 2.57 8.35
C HIS A 159 -5.29 2.76 7.23
N HIS A 160 -5.14 3.79 6.39
CA HIS A 160 -6.12 4.18 5.39
C HIS A 160 -5.85 3.66 3.97
N LEU A 161 -4.62 3.24 3.64
CA LEU A 161 -4.21 2.94 2.27
C LEU A 161 -5.13 1.93 1.57
N PHE A 162 -5.42 0.80 2.18
CA PHE A 162 -6.21 -0.24 1.52
C PHE A 162 -7.68 0.14 1.35
N THR A 163 -8.25 0.82 2.33
CA THR A 163 -9.60 1.41 2.20
C THR A 163 -9.62 2.42 1.06
N ALA A 164 -8.65 3.32 0.99
CA ALA A 164 -8.55 4.31 -0.07
C ALA A 164 -8.44 3.66 -1.46
N LEU A 165 -7.62 2.63 -1.62
CA LEU A 165 -7.51 1.90 -2.89
C LEU A 165 -8.81 1.17 -3.28
N ARG A 166 -9.59 0.67 -2.31
CA ARG A 166 -10.91 0.08 -2.57
C ARG A 166 -11.96 1.13 -2.92
N ASP A 167 -11.89 2.29 -2.29
CA ASP A 167 -12.82 3.39 -2.55
C ASP A 167 -12.63 3.97 -3.96
N LEU A 168 -11.41 4.00 -4.49
CA LEU A 168 -11.17 4.33 -5.91
C LEU A 168 -11.98 3.42 -6.85
N ASP A 169 -12.03 2.12 -6.56
CA ASP A 169 -12.84 1.16 -7.34
C ASP A 169 -14.34 1.40 -7.18
N LYS A 170 -14.80 1.71 -5.96
CA LYS A 170 -16.22 1.99 -5.67
C LYS A 170 -16.71 3.24 -6.42
N HIS A 171 -15.83 4.23 -6.60
CA HIS A 171 -16.14 5.48 -7.29
C HIS A 171 -15.86 5.44 -8.79
N GLY A 172 -15.38 4.32 -9.32
CA GLY A 172 -15.15 4.16 -10.75
C GLY A 172 -13.95 4.96 -11.29
N ALA A 173 -12.92 5.17 -10.48
CA ALA A 173 -11.67 5.77 -10.93
C ALA A 173 -11.05 4.94 -12.07
N GLU A 174 -10.55 5.60 -13.11
CA GLU A 174 -9.88 4.96 -14.26
C GLU A 174 -8.36 5.19 -14.20
N ILE A 175 -7.96 6.43 -13.90
CA ILE A 175 -6.56 6.84 -13.77
C ILE A 175 -6.40 7.51 -12.39
N VAL A 176 -5.36 7.13 -11.67
CA VAL A 176 -5.08 7.66 -10.33
C VAL A 176 -3.65 8.17 -10.27
N TYR A 177 -3.50 9.42 -9.88
CA TYR A 177 -2.22 10.01 -9.53
C TYR A 177 -2.08 10.02 -8.02
N ALA A 178 -1.09 9.28 -7.51
CA ALA A 178 -0.88 9.09 -6.08
C ALA A 178 0.32 9.90 -5.58
N ARG A 179 0.16 10.58 -4.44
CA ARG A 179 1.29 11.13 -3.68
C ARG A 179 2.23 10.00 -3.25
N CYS A 180 3.53 10.25 -3.34
CA CYS A 180 4.54 9.30 -2.91
C CYS A 180 4.73 9.40 -1.39
N PRO A 181 4.52 8.31 -0.60
CA PRO A 181 4.90 8.29 0.80
C PRO A 181 6.43 8.21 0.96
N GLU A 182 6.92 8.46 2.16
CA GLU A 182 8.33 8.24 2.51
C GLU A 182 8.69 6.75 2.44
N GLN A 183 10.00 6.44 2.44
CA GLN A 183 10.50 5.08 2.26
C GLN A 183 11.26 4.58 3.50
N ASP A 184 10.92 5.09 4.66
CA ASP A 184 11.48 4.74 5.95
C ASP A 184 10.39 4.39 6.97
N GLY A 185 10.76 3.83 8.10
CA GLY A 185 9.85 3.47 9.16
C GLY A 185 8.61 2.71 8.66
N VAL A 186 7.43 3.06 9.17
CA VAL A 186 6.14 2.50 8.72
C VAL A 186 5.78 2.93 7.30
N SER A 187 6.23 4.12 6.86
CA SER A 187 5.98 4.60 5.50
C SER A 187 6.61 3.70 4.42
N MET A 188 7.69 2.98 4.73
CA MET A 188 8.24 1.94 3.84
C MET A 188 7.20 0.84 3.52
N ALA A 189 6.37 0.47 4.50
CA ALA A 189 5.30 -0.50 4.27
C ALA A 189 4.21 0.07 3.36
N VAL A 190 3.84 1.33 3.53
CA VAL A 190 2.88 2.04 2.67
C VAL A 190 3.41 2.12 1.25
N TYR A 191 4.64 2.59 1.07
CA TYR A 191 5.30 2.67 -0.24
C TYR A 191 5.35 1.30 -0.94
N ASN A 192 5.74 0.25 -0.21
CA ASN A 192 5.81 -1.12 -0.75
C ASN A 192 4.47 -1.62 -1.29
N ARG A 193 3.33 -1.29 -0.66
CA ARG A 193 1.99 -1.65 -1.15
C ARG A 193 1.58 -0.78 -2.33
N LEU A 194 1.82 0.51 -2.23
CA LEU A 194 1.44 1.47 -3.26
C LEU A 194 2.22 1.25 -4.57
N ILE A 195 3.54 0.99 -4.50
CA ILE A 195 4.34 0.73 -5.70
C ILE A 195 3.88 -0.53 -6.46
N ARG A 196 3.40 -1.55 -5.73
CA ARG A 196 2.82 -2.76 -6.32
C ARG A 196 1.43 -2.52 -6.90
N ALA A 197 0.58 -1.74 -6.22
CA ALA A 197 -0.69 -1.28 -6.76
C ALA A 197 -0.49 -0.48 -8.06
N ALA A 198 0.56 0.33 -8.12
CA ALA A 198 0.97 1.10 -9.28
C ALA A 198 1.70 0.27 -10.36
N ALA A 199 1.92 -1.04 -10.15
CA ALA A 199 2.74 -1.88 -11.05
C ALA A 199 4.10 -1.23 -11.38
N PHE A 200 4.73 -0.62 -10.39
CA PHE A 200 6.02 0.10 -10.45
C PHE A 200 6.03 1.34 -11.37
N ARG A 201 4.85 1.92 -11.65
CA ARG A 201 4.79 3.21 -12.37
C ARG A 201 5.05 4.35 -11.40
N VAL A 202 6.21 5.00 -11.57
CA VAL A 202 6.63 6.18 -10.82
C VAL A 202 7.06 7.25 -11.80
N VAL A 203 6.68 8.49 -11.53
CA VAL A 203 7.11 9.68 -12.26
C VAL A 203 7.80 10.61 -11.26
N GLU A 204 9.03 11.00 -11.57
CA GLU A 204 9.77 12.03 -10.85
C GLU A 204 9.35 13.40 -11.36
N LEU A 205 8.99 14.35 -10.47
CA LEU A 205 8.45 15.67 -10.79
C LEU A 205 9.49 16.78 -10.68
#